data_c2222bce28718f230caddc834106088d
#
_entry.id   c2222bce28718f230caddc834106088d
#
_cell.length_a   1.000
_cell.length_b   1.000
_cell.length_c   1.000
_cell.angle_alpha   90.00
_cell.angle_beta   90.00
_cell.angle_gamma   90.00
#
_symmetry.space_group_name_H-M   'P 1'
#
loop_
_entity.id
_entity.type
_entity.pdbx_description
1 polymer ?
#
loop_
_entity_poly.entity_id
_entity_poly.type
_entity_poly.pdbx_seq_one_letter_code
_entity_poly.pdbx_strand_id
1 'polypeptide(L)'
;MKRFLLLLLLSVPVFLLAQSAMSLDDCIRLAYKQNPAVRNGVIGIKETKADYIASVGAFLPHIVVNAETGKRFGRSLDPDTNGYTSESFEEGTVGLDMTLSLFEGFSRINQVRFRKMNKERSEWELKEKQNELAYQVTDAYYKLILERKLLDLALEQSRLSERYLKQTEVFVELGLKSASDLQEVKARREGDIYLTRRAEI
;
A
#
# COMPACT_ATOMS: atom_id res chain seq x y z
N MET A 1 21.14 -45.37 -25.99
CA MET A 1 20.43 -44.62 -24.96
C MET A 1 21.10 -43.29 -24.55
N LYS A 2 22.43 -43.11 -24.60
CA LYS A 2 23.13 -41.87 -24.26
C LYS A 2 22.90 -40.67 -25.25
N ARG A 3 22.57 -40.93 -26.49
CA ARG A 3 22.33 -39.88 -27.54
C ARG A 3 20.92 -39.31 -27.51
N PHE A 4 19.95 -39.97 -26.88
CA PHE A 4 18.58 -39.49 -26.72
C PHE A 4 18.44 -38.51 -25.50
N LEU A 5 19.32 -38.65 -24.50
CA LEU A 5 19.33 -37.77 -23.32
C LEU A 5 19.89 -36.39 -23.65
N LEU A 6 20.73 -36.26 -24.68
CA LEU A 6 21.37 -34.99 -25.07
C LEU A 6 20.41 -34.08 -25.89
N LEU A 7 19.41 -34.68 -26.55
CA LEU A 7 18.39 -33.93 -27.30
C LEU A 7 17.28 -33.38 -26.42
N LEU A 8 17.06 -33.95 -25.21
CA LEU A 8 16.05 -33.46 -24.26
C LEU A 8 16.53 -32.20 -23.48
N LEU A 9 17.84 -31.95 -23.43
CA LEU A 9 18.40 -30.79 -22.73
C LEU A 9 18.34 -29.48 -23.57
N LEU A 10 18.02 -29.59 -24.89
CA LEU A 10 18.00 -28.43 -25.78
C LEU A 10 16.62 -27.78 -25.91
N SER A 11 15.58 -28.32 -25.25
CA SER A 11 14.21 -27.81 -25.32
C SER A 11 13.75 -27.03 -24.05
N VAL A 12 14.68 -26.45 -23.31
CA VAL A 12 14.28 -25.46 -22.29
C VAL A 12 13.90 -24.17 -23.03
N PRO A 13 12.61 -23.81 -23.12
CA PRO A 13 12.23 -22.53 -23.68
C PRO A 13 12.85 -21.47 -22.73
N VAL A 14 13.85 -20.78 -23.22
CA VAL A 14 14.31 -19.53 -22.61
C VAL A 14 13.13 -18.59 -22.72
N PHE A 15 12.30 -18.54 -21.69
CA PHE A 15 11.38 -17.44 -21.47
C PHE A 15 12.26 -16.20 -21.28
N LEU A 16 12.63 -15.57 -22.37
CA LEU A 16 13.02 -14.18 -22.40
C LEU A 16 11.82 -13.43 -21.80
N LEU A 17 11.88 -13.16 -20.50
CA LEU A 17 11.04 -12.19 -19.85
C LEU A 17 11.38 -10.87 -20.53
N ALA A 18 10.71 -10.60 -21.64
CA ALA A 18 10.68 -9.28 -22.24
C ALA A 18 10.15 -8.39 -21.11
N GLN A 19 11.04 -7.64 -20.47
CA GLN A 19 10.66 -6.58 -19.53
C GLN A 19 9.92 -5.55 -20.37
N SER A 20 8.60 -5.75 -20.52
CA SER A 20 7.74 -4.76 -21.13
C SER A 20 7.84 -3.52 -20.26
N ALA A 21 8.26 -2.41 -20.86
CA ALA A 21 8.29 -1.13 -20.16
C ALA A 21 6.90 -0.89 -19.59
N MET A 22 6.80 -0.77 -18.26
CA MET A 22 5.53 -0.52 -17.59
C MET A 22 5.02 0.86 -18.01
N SER A 23 3.76 0.92 -18.42
CA SER A 23 3.10 2.21 -18.67
C SER A 23 2.79 2.92 -17.33
N LEU A 24 2.56 4.23 -17.40
CA LEU A 24 2.13 5.01 -16.21
C LEU A 24 0.88 4.40 -15.57
N ASP A 25 -0.10 3.99 -16.38
CA ASP A 25 -1.34 3.36 -15.89
C ASP A 25 -1.08 2.03 -15.19
N ASP A 26 -0.12 1.23 -15.65
CA ASP A 26 0.26 -0.02 -15.00
C ASP A 26 0.91 0.24 -13.64
N CYS A 27 1.76 1.27 -13.55
CA CYS A 27 2.37 1.70 -12.30
C CYS A 27 1.31 2.17 -11.29
N ILE A 28 0.34 2.99 -11.71
CA ILE A 28 -0.75 3.48 -10.85
C ILE A 28 -1.63 2.31 -10.39
N ARG A 29 -2.03 1.39 -11.28
CA ARG A 29 -2.82 0.21 -10.93
C ARG A 29 -2.10 -0.69 -9.93
N LEU A 30 -0.81 -0.90 -10.13
CA LEU A 30 0.00 -1.69 -9.22
C LEU A 30 0.11 -1.03 -7.85
N ALA A 31 0.33 0.29 -7.83
CA ALA A 31 0.38 1.09 -6.61
C ALA A 31 -0.93 0.99 -5.83
N TYR A 32 -2.10 1.15 -6.46
CA TYR A 32 -3.39 0.99 -5.80
C TYR A 32 -3.59 -0.40 -5.18
N LYS A 33 -3.12 -1.44 -5.86
CA LYS A 33 -3.24 -2.83 -5.38
C LYS A 33 -2.34 -3.12 -4.19
N GLN A 34 -1.14 -2.54 -4.16
CA GLN A 34 -0.12 -2.89 -3.18
C GLN A 34 0.00 -1.89 -2.02
N ASN A 35 -0.45 -0.66 -2.20
CA ASN A 35 -0.25 0.39 -1.20
C ASN A 35 -1.09 0.11 0.07
N PRO A 36 -0.45 0.03 1.25
CA PRO A 36 -1.14 -0.22 2.52
C PRO A 36 -2.17 0.86 2.87
N ALA A 37 -1.93 2.13 2.53
CA ALA A 37 -2.85 3.23 2.85
C ALA A 37 -4.18 3.09 2.08
N VAL A 38 -4.13 2.66 0.81
CA VAL A 38 -5.34 2.38 0.00
C VAL A 38 -6.06 1.15 0.56
N ARG A 39 -5.34 0.08 0.91
CA ARG A 39 -5.93 -1.12 1.52
C ARG A 39 -6.61 -0.81 2.85
N ASN A 40 -5.96 -0.02 3.71
CA ASN A 40 -6.55 0.42 4.98
C ASN A 40 -7.78 1.30 4.75
N GLY A 41 -7.79 2.15 3.73
CA GLY A 41 -8.97 2.92 3.34
C GLY A 41 -10.15 2.04 2.95
N VAL A 42 -9.92 0.95 2.20
CA VAL A 42 -10.96 -0.04 1.86
C VAL A 42 -11.50 -0.76 3.11
N ILE A 43 -10.63 -1.07 4.07
CA ILE A 43 -11.04 -1.65 5.36
C ILE A 43 -11.88 -0.66 6.14
N GLY A 44 -11.45 0.61 6.24
CA GLY A 44 -12.20 1.67 6.92
C GLY A 44 -13.61 1.88 6.37
N ILE A 45 -13.82 1.75 5.04
CA ILE A 45 -15.19 1.76 4.46
C ILE A 45 -16.02 0.57 4.96
N LYS A 46 -15.42 -0.62 5.10
CA LYS A 46 -16.15 -1.79 5.64
C LYS A 46 -16.52 -1.59 7.10
N GLU A 47 -15.64 -1.01 7.90
CA GLU A 47 -15.88 -0.67 9.31
C GLU A 47 -17.02 0.34 9.44
N THR A 48 -16.95 1.47 8.73
CA THR A 48 -18.00 2.49 8.77
C THR A 48 -19.35 1.99 8.23
N LYS A 49 -19.32 1.07 7.25
CA LYS A 49 -20.52 0.38 6.79
C LYS A 49 -21.12 -0.54 7.86
N ALA A 50 -20.29 -1.29 8.57
CA ALA A 50 -20.73 -2.14 9.69
C ALA A 50 -21.33 -1.29 10.82
N ASP A 51 -20.69 -0.18 11.15
CA ASP A 51 -21.20 0.81 12.12
C ASP A 51 -22.58 1.37 11.72
N TYR A 52 -22.74 1.69 10.44
CA TYR A 52 -24.03 2.15 9.91
C TYR A 52 -25.10 1.05 10.06
N ILE A 53 -24.80 -0.18 9.69
CA ILE A 53 -25.72 -1.33 9.84
C ILE A 53 -26.07 -1.55 11.32
N ALA A 54 -25.07 -1.51 12.20
CA ALA A 54 -25.27 -1.63 13.65
C ALA A 54 -26.17 -0.52 14.20
N SER A 55 -26.02 0.71 13.72
CA SER A 55 -26.88 1.83 14.15
C SER A 55 -28.34 1.67 13.70
N VAL A 56 -28.57 1.06 12.54
CA VAL A 56 -29.91 0.68 12.08
C VAL A 56 -30.44 -0.50 12.93
N GLY A 57 -29.58 -1.48 13.21
CA GLY A 57 -29.93 -2.63 14.07
C GLY A 57 -30.31 -2.24 15.50
N ALA A 58 -29.84 -1.09 15.98
CA ALA A 58 -30.20 -0.58 17.31
C ALA A 58 -31.70 -0.26 17.51
N PHE A 59 -32.48 -0.24 16.42
CA PHE A 59 -33.93 -0.15 16.51
C PHE A 59 -34.62 -1.51 16.82
N LEU A 60 -33.90 -2.61 16.74
CA LEU A 60 -34.38 -3.93 17.07
C LEU A 60 -34.28 -4.17 18.58
N PRO A 61 -35.11 -5.10 19.14
CA PRO A 61 -34.94 -5.51 20.50
C PRO A 61 -33.58 -6.12 20.78
N HIS A 62 -32.98 -5.75 21.90
CA HIS A 62 -31.78 -6.42 22.42
C HIS A 62 -32.22 -7.65 23.25
N ILE A 63 -31.76 -8.83 22.86
CA ILE A 63 -32.06 -10.08 23.50
C ILE A 63 -30.78 -10.64 24.10
N VAL A 64 -30.79 -10.89 25.40
CA VAL A 64 -29.71 -11.48 26.15
C VAL A 64 -30.16 -12.77 26.78
N VAL A 65 -29.42 -13.86 26.58
CA VAL A 65 -29.58 -15.12 27.26
C VAL A 65 -28.48 -15.24 28.31
N ASN A 66 -28.88 -15.35 29.56
CA ASN A 66 -27.97 -15.51 30.69
C ASN A 66 -28.10 -16.92 31.21
N ALA A 67 -27.01 -17.63 31.41
CA ALA A 67 -26.95 -18.91 32.08
C ALA A 67 -25.89 -18.85 33.17
N GLU A 68 -26.28 -19.06 34.39
CA GLU A 68 -25.39 -19.04 35.55
C GLU A 68 -25.52 -20.37 36.30
N THR A 69 -24.42 -20.96 36.69
CA THR A 69 -24.39 -22.13 37.57
C THR A 69 -23.38 -21.87 38.68
N GLY A 70 -23.73 -22.25 39.88
CA GLY A 70 -22.92 -22.04 41.05
C GLY A 70 -23.09 -23.09 42.10
N LYS A 71 -22.12 -23.18 43.03
CA LYS A 71 -22.19 -24.03 44.20
C LYS A 71 -22.16 -23.19 45.45
N ARG A 72 -23.16 -23.28 46.29
CA ARG A 72 -23.23 -22.55 47.57
C ARG A 72 -22.73 -23.43 48.69
N PHE A 73 -21.87 -22.87 49.52
CA PHE A 73 -21.32 -23.51 50.70
C PHE A 73 -21.71 -22.73 51.97
N GLY A 74 -21.94 -23.44 53.05
CA GLY A 74 -22.26 -22.83 54.33
C GLY A 74 -23.74 -22.92 54.70
N ARG A 75 -24.15 -22.25 55.77
CA ARG A 75 -25.52 -22.27 56.20
C ARG A 75 -26.40 -21.46 55.26
N SER A 76 -27.22 -22.12 54.52
CA SER A 76 -28.13 -21.52 53.53
C SER A 76 -29.57 -22.04 53.72
N LEU A 77 -30.51 -21.26 53.17
CA LEU A 77 -31.91 -21.70 53.07
C LEU A 77 -32.04 -22.66 51.89
N ASP A 78 -32.49 -23.87 52.14
CA ASP A 78 -32.78 -24.83 51.11
C ASP A 78 -34.10 -24.43 50.43
N PRO A 79 -34.12 -24.20 49.12
CA PRO A 79 -35.30 -23.73 48.39
C PRO A 79 -36.43 -24.79 48.33
N ASP A 80 -36.10 -26.08 48.45
CA ASP A 80 -37.11 -27.16 48.35
C ASP A 80 -37.82 -27.43 49.69
N THR A 81 -37.06 -27.37 50.80
CA THR A 81 -37.57 -27.67 52.14
C THR A 81 -37.90 -26.41 52.95
N ASN A 82 -37.49 -25.21 52.45
CA ASN A 82 -37.59 -23.93 53.17
C ASN A 82 -36.97 -23.95 54.59
N GLY A 83 -36.02 -24.90 54.81
CA GLY A 83 -35.27 -25.08 56.07
C GLY A 83 -33.82 -24.60 55.91
N TYR A 84 -33.17 -24.31 57.06
CA TYR A 84 -31.74 -24.02 57.04
C TYR A 84 -30.92 -25.31 57.01
N THR A 85 -30.11 -25.45 55.95
CA THR A 85 -29.15 -26.55 55.82
C THR A 85 -27.71 -26.00 55.82
N SER A 86 -26.78 -26.86 56.24
CA SER A 86 -25.32 -26.56 56.15
C SER A 86 -24.65 -27.37 55.04
N GLU A 87 -25.43 -28.05 54.23
CA GLU A 87 -24.95 -28.82 53.09
C GLU A 87 -24.70 -27.89 51.88
N SER A 88 -23.73 -28.27 51.07
CA SER A 88 -23.51 -27.57 49.80
C SER A 88 -24.54 -28.02 48.76
N PHE A 89 -25.17 -27.08 48.08
CA PHE A 89 -26.07 -27.40 46.98
C PHE A 89 -25.66 -26.67 45.70
N GLU A 90 -25.97 -27.25 44.56
CA GLU A 90 -25.76 -26.67 43.26
C GLU A 90 -27.02 -25.89 42.83
N GLU A 91 -26.77 -24.69 42.30
CA GLU A 91 -27.84 -23.81 41.82
C GLU A 91 -27.55 -23.47 40.36
N GLY A 92 -28.58 -23.52 39.53
CA GLY A 92 -28.52 -23.13 38.15
C GLY A 92 -29.68 -22.22 37.78
N THR A 93 -29.38 -21.10 37.14
CA THR A 93 -30.38 -20.15 36.65
C THR A 93 -30.20 -19.92 35.14
N VAL A 94 -31.30 -19.92 34.41
CA VAL A 94 -31.33 -19.53 33.01
C VAL A 94 -32.34 -18.40 32.86
N GLY A 95 -31.90 -17.28 32.34
CA GLY A 95 -32.72 -16.10 32.11
C GLY A 95 -32.71 -15.66 30.62
N LEU A 96 -33.81 -15.10 30.18
CA LEU A 96 -33.95 -14.45 28.89
C LEU A 96 -34.47 -13.02 29.12
N ASP A 97 -33.61 -12.06 28.77
CA ASP A 97 -33.96 -10.65 28.91
C ASP A 97 -34.13 -10.04 27.49
N MET A 98 -35.25 -9.34 27.30
CA MET A 98 -35.53 -8.63 26.07
C MET A 98 -35.82 -7.17 26.38
N THR A 99 -35.00 -6.30 25.82
CA THR A 99 -35.09 -4.84 26.00
C THR A 99 -35.34 -4.13 24.69
N LEU A 100 -36.41 -3.36 24.60
CA LEU A 100 -36.70 -2.49 23.45
C LEU A 100 -36.91 -1.05 23.95
N SER A 101 -36.05 -0.15 23.51
CA SER A 101 -36.23 1.27 23.78
C SER A 101 -37.17 1.88 22.74
N LEU A 102 -38.30 2.41 23.18
CA LEU A 102 -39.32 2.96 22.29
C LEU A 102 -39.04 4.40 21.90
N PHE A 103 -38.43 5.18 22.77
CA PHE A 103 -38.11 6.59 22.49
C PHE A 103 -36.89 7.07 23.29
N GLU A 104 -35.96 7.72 22.62
CA GLU A 104 -34.71 8.28 23.18
C GLU A 104 -34.45 9.72 22.69
N GLY A 105 -35.50 10.56 22.59
CA GLY A 105 -35.37 11.95 22.21
C GLY A 105 -34.70 12.16 20.82
N PHE A 106 -35.03 11.33 19.83
CA PHE A 106 -34.44 11.32 18.46
C PHE A 106 -32.95 10.97 18.39
N SER A 107 -32.32 10.59 19.50
CA SER A 107 -30.88 10.24 19.54
C SER A 107 -30.54 9.15 18.53
N ARG A 108 -31.31 8.06 18.47
CA ARG A 108 -31.08 6.95 17.49
C ARG A 108 -31.18 7.40 16.04
N ILE A 109 -32.15 8.23 15.71
CA ILE A 109 -32.31 8.75 14.34
C ILE A 109 -31.09 9.59 13.95
N ASN A 110 -30.65 10.47 14.84
CA ASN A 110 -29.47 11.27 14.61
C ASN A 110 -28.19 10.43 14.54
N GLN A 111 -28.11 9.35 15.34
CA GLN A 111 -26.99 8.41 15.28
C GLN A 111 -26.92 7.71 13.92
N VAL A 112 -28.06 7.25 13.37
CA VAL A 112 -28.09 6.65 12.03
C VAL A 112 -27.67 7.62 10.95
N ARG A 113 -28.15 8.87 11.03
CA ARG A 113 -27.71 9.93 10.09
C ARG A 113 -26.22 10.22 10.18
N PHE A 114 -25.69 10.32 11.40
CA PHE A 114 -24.26 10.51 11.64
C PHE A 114 -23.43 9.37 11.08
N ARG A 115 -23.84 8.10 11.33
CA ARG A 115 -23.09 6.92 10.81
C ARG A 115 -23.17 6.83 9.29
N LYS A 116 -24.31 7.22 8.68
CA LYS A 116 -24.44 7.32 7.22
C LYS A 116 -23.44 8.32 6.65
N MET A 117 -23.38 9.53 7.22
CA MET A 117 -22.43 10.56 6.78
C MET A 117 -20.97 10.12 6.97
N ASN A 118 -20.64 9.43 8.07
CA ASN A 118 -19.30 8.90 8.28
C ASN A 118 -18.92 7.85 7.22
N LYS A 119 -19.87 6.99 6.81
CA LYS A 119 -19.64 6.05 5.70
C LYS A 119 -19.33 6.80 4.40
N GLU A 120 -20.14 7.79 4.04
CA GLU A 120 -19.91 8.62 2.85
C GLU A 120 -18.56 9.35 2.92
N ARG A 121 -18.21 9.90 4.09
CA ARG A 121 -16.92 10.53 4.33
C ARG A 121 -15.75 9.56 4.07
N SER A 122 -15.81 8.32 4.58
CA SER A 122 -14.75 7.36 4.38
C SER A 122 -14.58 6.94 2.92
N GLU A 123 -15.65 6.95 2.12
CA GLU A 123 -15.59 6.72 0.67
C GLU A 123 -14.84 7.86 -0.04
N TRP A 124 -15.04 9.11 0.38
CA TRP A 124 -14.32 10.27 -0.16
C TRP A 124 -12.85 10.29 0.29
N GLU A 125 -12.55 9.95 1.55
CA GLU A 125 -11.20 9.83 2.07
C GLU A 125 -10.39 8.76 1.32
N LEU A 126 -11.02 7.65 0.91
CA LEU A 126 -10.36 6.66 0.06
C LEU A 126 -10.02 7.24 -1.32
N LYS A 127 -10.95 7.98 -1.95
CA LYS A 127 -10.69 8.64 -3.25
C LYS A 127 -9.55 9.65 -3.16
N GLU A 128 -9.52 10.43 -2.08
CA GLU A 128 -8.43 11.38 -1.82
C GLU A 128 -7.08 10.67 -1.75
N LYS A 129 -6.98 9.60 -0.95
CA LYS A 129 -5.76 8.79 -0.87
C LYS A 129 -5.34 8.18 -2.20
N GLN A 130 -6.30 7.73 -3.00
CA GLN A 130 -6.02 7.21 -4.35
C GLN A 130 -5.48 8.31 -5.27
N ASN A 131 -6.07 9.50 -5.25
CA ASN A 131 -5.62 10.63 -6.07
C ASN A 131 -4.21 11.09 -5.66
N GLU A 132 -3.96 11.20 -4.35
CA GLU A 132 -2.63 11.53 -3.83
C GLU A 132 -1.57 10.51 -4.27
N LEU A 133 -1.90 9.22 -4.14
CA LEU A 133 -0.99 8.15 -4.57
C LEU A 133 -0.76 8.20 -6.09
N ALA A 134 -1.79 8.44 -6.89
CA ALA A 134 -1.66 8.59 -8.34
C ALA A 134 -0.74 9.76 -8.70
N TYR A 135 -0.88 10.88 -8.00
CA TYR A 135 0.01 12.04 -8.18
C TYR A 135 1.47 11.68 -7.84
N GLN A 136 1.72 11.05 -6.70
CA GLN A 136 3.06 10.63 -6.28
C GLN A 136 3.71 9.67 -7.29
N VAL A 137 2.95 8.68 -7.78
CA VAL A 137 3.43 7.73 -8.80
C VAL A 137 3.73 8.44 -10.11
N THR A 138 2.86 9.38 -10.52
CA THR A 138 3.03 10.15 -11.75
C THR A 138 4.28 11.03 -11.69
N ASP A 139 4.49 11.72 -10.58
CA ASP A 139 5.68 12.55 -10.34
C ASP A 139 6.96 11.71 -10.39
N ALA A 140 6.97 10.57 -9.69
CA ALA A 140 8.11 9.66 -9.69
C ALA A 140 8.40 9.07 -11.10
N TYR A 141 7.34 8.72 -11.84
CA TYR A 141 7.45 8.18 -13.20
C TYR A 141 8.08 9.19 -14.16
N TYR A 142 7.62 10.44 -14.14
CA TYR A 142 8.19 11.48 -15.01
C TYR A 142 9.59 11.91 -14.57
N LYS A 143 9.89 11.92 -13.26
CA LYS A 143 11.26 12.11 -12.78
C LYS A 143 12.19 11.04 -13.32
N LEU A 144 11.78 9.77 -13.28
CA LEU A 144 12.59 8.69 -13.84
C LEU A 144 12.84 8.86 -15.34
N ILE A 145 11.83 9.27 -16.10
CA ILE A 145 11.99 9.55 -17.54
C ILE A 145 12.95 10.72 -17.76
N LEU A 146 12.83 11.77 -16.95
CA LEU A 146 13.72 12.94 -17.04
C LEU A 146 15.17 12.54 -16.78
N GLU A 147 15.44 11.85 -15.67
CA GLU A 147 16.79 11.39 -15.32
C GLU A 147 17.40 10.50 -16.40
N ARG A 148 16.60 9.59 -16.96
CA ARG A 148 17.04 8.78 -18.10
C ARG A 148 17.42 9.61 -19.31
N LYS A 149 16.66 10.67 -19.62
CA LYS A 149 16.95 11.56 -20.74
C LYS A 149 18.17 12.43 -20.47
N LEU A 150 18.37 12.85 -19.22
CA LEU A 150 19.59 13.59 -18.82
C LEU A 150 20.83 12.70 -18.92
N LEU A 151 20.73 11.42 -18.54
CA LEU A 151 21.82 10.46 -18.74
C LEU A 151 22.12 10.26 -20.23
N ASP A 152 21.10 10.03 -21.07
CA ASP A 152 21.27 9.91 -22.53
C ASP A 152 22.01 11.14 -23.10
N LEU A 153 21.61 12.34 -22.67
CA LEU A 153 22.26 13.60 -23.08
C LEU A 153 23.71 13.70 -22.60
N ALA A 154 23.98 13.34 -21.34
CA ALA A 154 25.36 13.38 -20.81
C ALA A 154 26.28 12.40 -21.55
N LEU A 155 25.81 11.21 -21.89
CA LEU A 155 26.50 10.20 -22.68
C LEU A 155 26.83 10.75 -24.09
N GLU A 156 25.88 11.42 -24.72
CA GLU A 156 26.05 11.99 -26.04
C GLU A 156 27.05 13.14 -26.02
N GLN A 157 26.97 14.01 -25.00
CA GLN A 157 27.92 15.10 -24.77
C GLN A 157 29.36 14.57 -24.54
N SER A 158 29.52 13.52 -23.74
CA SER A 158 30.80 12.86 -23.50
C SER A 158 31.40 12.28 -24.80
N ARG A 159 30.58 11.69 -25.68
CA ARG A 159 31.01 11.20 -26.99
C ARG A 159 31.41 12.34 -27.94
N LEU A 160 30.72 13.48 -27.86
CA LEU A 160 31.07 14.66 -28.67
C LEU A 160 32.40 15.26 -28.23
N SER A 161 32.62 15.43 -26.93
CA SER A 161 33.88 15.97 -26.39
C SER A 161 35.07 15.06 -26.69
N GLU A 162 34.90 13.73 -26.69
CA GLU A 162 35.92 12.78 -27.11
C GLU A 162 36.29 12.95 -28.60
N ARG A 163 35.30 13.11 -29.47
CA ARG A 163 35.54 13.36 -30.89
C ARG A 163 36.25 14.71 -31.11
N TYR A 164 35.81 15.73 -30.38
CA TYR A 164 36.42 17.06 -30.48
C TYR A 164 37.84 17.06 -29.94
N LEU A 165 38.17 16.29 -28.91
CA LEU A 165 39.51 16.09 -28.42
C LEU A 165 40.41 15.51 -29.52
N LYS A 166 40.01 14.39 -30.15
CA LYS A 166 40.78 13.77 -31.24
C LYS A 166 40.99 14.68 -32.42
N GLN A 167 40.01 15.48 -32.79
CA GLN A 167 40.14 16.48 -33.86
C GLN A 167 41.14 17.59 -33.48
N THR A 168 41.08 18.03 -32.21
CA THR A 168 41.98 19.08 -31.71
C THR A 168 43.43 18.59 -31.63
N GLU A 169 43.66 17.33 -31.26
CA GLU A 169 45.01 16.71 -31.27
C GLU A 169 45.64 16.77 -32.68
N VAL A 170 44.89 16.37 -33.69
CA VAL A 170 45.33 16.44 -35.10
C VAL A 170 45.63 17.90 -35.51
N PHE A 171 44.78 18.85 -35.14
CA PHE A 171 45.01 20.25 -35.49
C PHE A 171 46.22 20.85 -34.79
N VAL A 172 46.57 20.42 -33.58
CA VAL A 172 47.80 20.83 -32.91
C VAL A 172 49.03 20.22 -33.58
N GLU A 173 48.98 18.94 -33.97
CA GLU A 173 50.04 18.28 -34.74
C GLU A 173 50.32 18.98 -36.07
N LEU A 174 49.28 19.47 -36.74
CA LEU A 174 49.38 20.23 -38.00
C LEU A 174 49.76 21.71 -37.78
N GLY A 175 49.98 22.17 -36.55
CA GLY A 175 50.29 23.54 -36.22
C GLY A 175 49.12 24.55 -36.38
N LEU A 176 47.88 24.04 -36.52
CA LEU A 176 46.66 24.84 -36.74
C LEU A 176 46.01 25.33 -35.43
N LYS A 177 46.36 24.70 -34.30
CA LYS A 177 45.90 25.06 -32.96
C LYS A 177 47.04 25.05 -31.95
N SER A 178 46.88 25.76 -30.85
CA SER A 178 47.87 25.84 -29.78
C SER A 178 47.84 24.65 -28.82
N ALA A 179 48.93 24.40 -28.10
CA ALA A 179 48.98 23.45 -27.02
C ALA A 179 48.02 23.82 -25.86
N SER A 180 47.76 25.13 -25.66
CA SER A 180 46.79 25.63 -24.69
C SER A 180 45.38 25.20 -25.03
N ASP A 181 44.98 25.30 -26.32
CA ASP A 181 43.65 24.85 -26.79
C ASP A 181 43.44 23.36 -26.52
N LEU A 182 44.50 22.55 -26.70
CA LEU A 182 44.43 21.12 -26.40
C LEU A 182 44.19 20.85 -24.89
N GLN A 183 44.85 21.60 -24.00
CA GLN A 183 44.63 21.44 -22.56
C GLN A 183 43.21 21.85 -22.13
N GLU A 184 42.67 22.91 -22.73
CA GLU A 184 41.28 23.33 -22.47
C GLU A 184 40.29 22.24 -22.89
N VAL A 185 40.48 21.67 -24.10
CA VAL A 185 39.60 20.57 -24.58
C VAL A 185 39.73 19.32 -23.72
N LYS A 186 40.94 18.98 -23.24
CA LYS A 186 41.13 17.88 -22.27
C LYS A 186 40.38 18.11 -20.98
N ALA A 187 40.50 19.31 -20.39
CA ALA A 187 39.79 19.66 -19.16
C ALA A 187 38.26 19.59 -19.34
N ARG A 188 37.73 20.06 -20.46
CA ARG A 188 36.31 19.97 -20.79
C ARG A 188 35.85 18.53 -20.91
N ARG A 189 36.61 17.69 -21.60
CA ARG A 189 36.29 16.23 -21.73
C ARG A 189 36.22 15.56 -20.36
N GLU A 190 37.16 15.82 -19.45
CA GLU A 190 37.13 15.26 -18.10
C GLU A 190 35.90 15.74 -17.31
N GLY A 191 35.48 16.99 -17.48
CA GLY A 191 34.24 17.53 -16.93
C GLY A 191 32.99 16.78 -17.44
N ASP A 192 32.92 16.53 -18.75
CA ASP A 192 31.78 15.80 -19.37
C ASP A 192 31.74 14.34 -18.90
N ILE A 193 32.87 13.67 -18.71
CA ILE A 193 32.95 12.32 -18.13
C ILE A 193 32.47 12.32 -16.68
N TYR A 194 32.89 13.34 -15.90
CA TYR A 194 32.41 13.45 -14.51
C TYR A 194 30.88 13.61 -14.44
N LEU A 195 30.29 14.46 -15.28
CA LEU A 195 28.85 14.66 -15.35
C LEU A 195 28.11 13.39 -15.74
N THR A 196 28.66 12.62 -16.69
CA THR A 196 28.10 11.32 -17.09
C THR A 196 28.08 10.34 -15.90
N ARG A 197 29.20 10.17 -15.20
CA ARG A 197 29.29 9.30 -14.03
C ARG A 197 28.35 9.72 -12.91
N ARG A 198 28.16 11.03 -12.72
CA ARG A 198 27.22 11.56 -11.75
C ARG A 198 25.77 11.26 -12.10
N ALA A 199 25.43 11.23 -13.39
CA ALA A 199 24.09 10.92 -13.87
C ALA A 199 23.77 9.41 -13.87
N GLU A 200 24.79 8.53 -13.72
CA GLU A 200 24.64 7.08 -13.59
C GLU A 200 24.30 6.62 -12.15
N ILE A 201 24.54 7.47 -11.14
CA ILE A 201 24.31 7.18 -9.71
C ILE A 201 22.91 7.59 -9.29
#